data_0491927b70652ae5454d031e024c64f6
#
_entry.id   0491927b70652ae5454d031e024c64f6
#
_cell.length_a   1.000
_cell.length_b   1.000
_cell.length_c   1.000
_cell.angle_alpha   90.00
_cell.angle_beta   90.00
_cell.angle_gamma   90.00
#
_symmetry.space_group_name_H-M   'P 1'
#
loop_
_entity.id
_entity.type
_entity.pdbx_description
1 polymer ?
#
loop_
_entity_poly.entity_id
_entity_poly.type
_entity_poly.pdbx_seq_one_letter_code
_entity_poly.pdbx_strand_id
1 'polypeptide(L)'
;LENVVKPESAILLYADNADVNAAISANQIDAALFDLPTALFLSAVMIEGSKVIGQFSADASDNPDQFGMLMEDGNALKDCVNQALTKLAATGRLAAIEAEWLQDTTGVPLIK
;
A
#
# COMPACT_ATOMS: atom_id res chain seq x y z
N LEU A 1 4.73 -12.71 -1.33
CA LEU A 1 6.20 -12.70 -1.50
C LEU A 1 6.73 -14.05 -1.99
N GLU A 2 6.39 -15.17 -1.35
CA GLU A 2 6.92 -16.50 -1.68
C GLU A 2 6.71 -16.90 -3.15
N ASN A 3 5.56 -16.63 -3.71
CA ASN A 3 5.20 -17.06 -5.06
C ASN A 3 5.67 -16.11 -6.18
N VAL A 4 5.88 -14.84 -5.88
CA VAL A 4 6.19 -13.80 -6.87
C VAL A 4 7.66 -13.36 -6.78
N VAL A 5 8.13 -12.95 -5.60
CA VAL A 5 9.51 -12.49 -5.39
C VAL A 5 10.49 -13.64 -5.26
N LYS A 6 10.08 -14.75 -4.62
CA LYS A 6 10.91 -15.94 -4.36
C LYS A 6 12.27 -15.58 -3.78
N PRO A 7 12.31 -14.86 -2.63
CA PRO A 7 13.58 -14.46 -2.05
C PRO A 7 14.42 -15.66 -1.65
N GLU A 8 15.74 -15.55 -1.78
CA GLU A 8 16.70 -16.58 -1.33
C GLU A 8 16.80 -16.62 0.20
N SER A 9 16.60 -15.48 0.87
CA SER A 9 16.58 -15.37 2.33
C SER A 9 15.19 -15.65 2.90
N ALA A 10 15.15 -15.99 4.20
CA ALA A 10 13.89 -16.22 4.91
C ALA A 10 13.04 -14.93 4.96
N ILE A 11 11.73 -15.08 4.74
CA ILE A 11 10.77 -13.99 4.93
C ILE A 11 10.50 -13.84 6.42
N LEU A 12 10.70 -12.64 6.95
CA LEU A 12 10.38 -12.27 8.31
C LEU A 12 9.03 -11.57 8.38
N LEU A 13 8.20 -11.98 9.32
CA LEU A 13 6.89 -11.36 9.58
C LEU A 13 6.98 -10.56 10.87
N TYR A 14 6.48 -9.33 10.84
CA TYR A 14 6.44 -8.41 11.97
C TYR A 14 5.01 -8.14 12.39
N ALA A 15 4.81 -7.77 13.64
CA ALA A 15 3.48 -7.50 14.18
C ALA A 15 2.87 -6.21 13.64
N ASP A 16 3.71 -5.21 13.38
CA ASP A 16 3.29 -3.92 12.85
C ASP A 16 4.36 -3.22 12.00
N ASN A 17 4.00 -2.11 11.38
CA ASN A 17 4.88 -1.34 10.51
C ASN A 17 6.02 -0.64 11.27
N ALA A 18 5.86 -0.36 12.56
CA ALA A 18 6.91 0.27 13.38
C ALA A 18 8.07 -0.70 13.62
N ASP A 19 7.76 -1.98 13.85
CA ASP A 19 8.78 -3.03 14.00
C ASP A 19 9.56 -3.23 12.71
N VAL A 20 8.89 -3.21 11.56
CA VAL A 20 9.55 -3.29 10.23
C VAL A 20 10.47 -2.08 10.01
N ASN A 21 10.00 -0.88 10.34
CA ASN A 21 10.80 0.35 10.23
C ASN A 21 12.06 0.27 11.11
N ALA A 22 11.92 -0.20 12.35
CA ALA A 22 13.05 -0.39 13.24
C ALA A 22 14.06 -1.41 12.70
N ALA A 23 13.58 -2.53 12.14
CA ALA A 23 14.43 -3.57 11.57
C ALA A 23 15.21 -3.08 10.34
N ILE A 24 14.59 -2.32 9.41
CA ILE A 24 15.29 -1.69 8.28
C ILE A 24 16.33 -0.69 8.79
N SER A 25 15.94 0.18 9.71
CA SER A 25 16.85 1.22 10.25
C SER A 25 18.05 0.63 10.99
N ALA A 26 17.88 -0.57 11.58
CA ALA A 26 18.94 -1.31 12.24
C ALA A 26 19.75 -2.22 11.28
N ASN A 27 19.49 -2.19 9.97
CA ASN A 27 20.08 -3.06 8.94
C ASN A 27 19.91 -4.57 9.26
N GLN A 28 18.78 -4.94 9.85
CA GLN A 28 18.42 -6.34 10.11
C GLN A 28 17.71 -6.98 8.91
N ILE A 29 17.11 -6.15 8.06
CA ILE A 29 16.49 -6.53 6.80
C ILE A 29 16.88 -5.52 5.72
N ASP A 30 16.98 -5.98 4.48
CA ASP A 30 17.40 -5.17 3.33
C ASP A 30 16.22 -4.57 2.56
N ALA A 31 15.05 -5.19 2.65
CA ALA A 31 13.83 -4.78 1.96
C ALA A 31 12.58 -5.17 2.75
N ALA A 32 11.50 -4.43 2.56
CA ALA A 32 10.19 -4.73 3.14
C ALA A 32 9.07 -4.50 2.14
N LEU A 33 7.94 -5.17 2.38
CA LEU A 33 6.71 -5.03 1.62
C LEU A 33 5.66 -4.32 2.48
N PHE A 34 5.10 -3.25 1.94
CA PHE A 34 4.01 -2.48 2.53
C PHE A 34 2.94 -2.21 1.48
N ASP A 35 1.78 -1.70 1.90
CA ASP A 35 0.90 -0.99 0.97
C ASP A 35 1.63 0.23 0.37
N LEU A 36 1.29 0.61 -0.84
CA LEU A 36 2.01 1.65 -1.57
C LEU A 36 2.04 3.01 -0.86
N PRO A 37 0.93 3.54 -0.30
CA PRO A 37 0.97 4.79 0.47
C PRO A 37 1.91 4.75 1.67
N THR A 38 1.90 3.66 2.42
CA THR A 38 2.81 3.46 3.56
C THR A 38 4.27 3.39 3.09
N ALA A 39 4.57 2.65 2.03
CA ALA A 39 5.93 2.58 1.48
C ALA A 39 6.45 3.95 1.03
N LEU A 40 5.62 4.74 0.35
CA LEU A 40 5.96 6.09 -0.08
C LEU A 40 6.23 7.02 1.10
N PHE A 41 5.38 6.99 2.13
CA PHE A 41 5.58 7.78 3.34
C PHE A 41 6.86 7.39 4.08
N LEU A 42 7.09 6.10 4.30
CA LEU A 42 8.27 5.62 5.00
C LEU A 42 9.56 6.01 4.26
N SER A 43 9.59 5.85 2.95
CA SER A 43 10.77 6.20 2.15
C SER A 43 11.02 7.70 2.04
N ALA A 44 9.97 8.52 2.08
CA ALA A 44 10.10 9.98 1.97
C ALA A 44 10.42 10.66 3.30
N VAL A 45 9.99 10.09 4.43
CA VAL A 45 9.95 10.80 5.72
C VAL A 45 10.70 10.05 6.84
N MET A 46 10.63 8.73 6.87
CA MET A 46 11.04 7.96 8.06
C MET A 46 12.37 7.24 7.90
N ILE A 47 12.68 6.73 6.72
CA ILE A 47 13.85 5.88 6.48
C ILE A 47 14.78 6.56 5.48
N GLU A 48 15.75 7.30 5.99
CA GLU A 48 16.71 8.03 5.17
C GLU A 48 17.48 7.09 4.23
N GLY A 49 17.62 7.48 2.97
CA GLY A 49 18.33 6.70 1.97
C GLY A 49 17.55 5.53 1.37
N SER A 50 16.33 5.25 1.87
CA SER A 50 15.46 4.23 1.28
C SER A 50 14.71 4.75 0.05
N LYS A 51 14.18 3.84 -0.76
CA LYS A 51 13.32 4.15 -1.89
C LYS A 51 12.35 3.01 -2.17
N VAL A 52 11.19 3.34 -2.73
CA VAL A 52 10.28 2.34 -3.27
C VAL A 52 10.81 1.87 -4.63
N ILE A 53 11.18 0.60 -4.72
CA ILE A 53 11.83 0.02 -5.91
C ILE A 53 10.85 -0.57 -6.92
N GLY A 54 9.62 -0.85 -6.48
CA GLY A 54 8.58 -1.40 -7.35
C GLY A 54 7.28 -1.63 -6.60
N GLN A 55 6.22 -1.88 -7.35
CA GLN A 55 4.90 -2.22 -6.83
C GLN A 55 4.33 -3.42 -7.58
N PHE A 56 3.53 -4.23 -6.91
CA PHE A 56 2.77 -5.30 -7.52
C PHE A 56 1.42 -4.78 -8.01
N SER A 57 0.91 -5.30 -9.13
CA SER A 57 -0.45 -4.98 -9.55
C SER A 57 -1.48 -5.60 -8.60
N ALA A 58 -2.66 -5.00 -8.50
CA ALA A 58 -3.77 -5.55 -7.74
C ALA A 58 -4.18 -6.95 -8.25
N ASP A 59 -4.00 -7.22 -9.55
CA ASP A 59 -4.31 -8.51 -10.18
C ASP A 59 -3.34 -9.65 -9.75
N ALA A 60 -2.26 -9.31 -9.05
CA ALA A 60 -1.32 -10.30 -8.53
C ALA A 60 -1.85 -11.05 -7.29
N SER A 61 -3.01 -10.67 -6.77
CA SER A 61 -3.65 -11.30 -5.60
C SER A 61 -5.08 -11.74 -5.91
N ASP A 62 -5.44 -12.95 -5.44
CA ASP A 62 -6.83 -13.45 -5.51
C ASP A 62 -7.79 -12.64 -4.61
N ASN A 63 -7.24 -11.89 -3.65
CA ASN A 63 -7.98 -11.00 -2.76
C ASN A 63 -7.18 -9.70 -2.58
N PRO A 64 -7.29 -8.75 -3.52
CA PRO A 64 -6.54 -7.50 -3.46
C PRO A 64 -7.00 -6.65 -2.27
N ASP A 65 -6.06 -6.00 -1.63
CA ASP A 65 -6.32 -5.01 -0.59
C ASP A 65 -7.16 -3.86 -1.14
N GLN A 66 -8.08 -3.38 -0.31
CA GLN A 66 -8.96 -2.27 -0.66
C GLN A 66 -8.83 -1.15 0.36
N PHE A 67 -8.88 0.08 -0.10
CA PHE A 67 -9.01 1.23 0.79
C PHE A 67 -10.40 1.29 1.39
N GLY A 68 -10.47 1.68 2.65
CA GLY A 68 -11.73 1.87 3.36
C GLY A 68 -11.71 3.11 4.24
N MET A 69 -12.88 3.56 4.64
CA MET A 69 -13.05 4.62 5.64
C MET A 69 -13.49 4.01 6.96
N LEU A 70 -12.66 4.19 8.00
CA LEU A 70 -13.01 3.76 9.36
C LEU A 70 -13.96 4.77 9.99
N MET A 71 -15.04 4.30 10.58
CA MET A 71 -16.05 5.09 11.28
C MET A 71 -16.45 4.38 12.58
N GLU A 72 -16.94 5.15 13.53
CA GLU A 72 -17.58 4.62 14.73
C GLU A 72 -18.78 3.75 14.36
N ASP A 73 -19.00 2.67 15.10
CA ASP A 73 -20.14 1.79 14.87
C ASP A 73 -21.46 2.56 15.06
N GLY A 74 -22.42 2.33 14.16
CA GLY A 74 -23.68 3.07 14.12
C GLY A 74 -23.61 4.52 13.61
N ASN A 75 -22.47 4.96 13.07
CA ASN A 75 -22.34 6.32 12.54
C ASN A 75 -23.34 6.60 11.42
N ALA A 76 -24.16 7.64 11.61
CA ALA A 76 -25.23 8.02 10.68
C ALA A 76 -24.74 8.44 9.28
N LEU A 77 -23.44 8.80 9.13
CA LEU A 77 -22.86 9.19 7.85
C LEU A 77 -22.48 7.98 6.98
N LYS A 78 -22.44 6.77 7.53
CA LYS A 78 -21.99 5.56 6.82
C LYS A 78 -22.70 5.37 5.48
N ASP A 79 -24.03 5.47 5.48
CA ASP A 79 -24.81 5.24 4.25
C ASP A 79 -24.57 6.34 3.21
N CYS A 80 -24.44 7.58 3.64
CA CYS A 80 -24.14 8.71 2.76
C CYS A 80 -22.75 8.57 2.14
N VAL A 81 -21.75 8.20 2.92
CA VAL A 81 -20.37 7.96 2.44
C VAL A 81 -20.33 6.80 1.46
N ASN A 82 -20.99 5.69 1.77
CA ASN A 82 -21.06 4.53 0.86
C ASN A 82 -21.74 4.89 -0.47
N GLN A 83 -22.80 5.67 -0.47
CA GLN A 83 -23.45 6.14 -1.69
C GLN A 83 -22.52 7.05 -2.50
N ALA A 84 -21.78 7.94 -1.84
CA ALA A 84 -20.82 8.82 -2.49
C ALA A 84 -19.67 8.01 -3.15
N LEU A 85 -19.09 7.05 -2.43
CA LEU A 85 -18.04 6.17 -2.95
C LEU A 85 -18.54 5.34 -4.14
N THR A 86 -19.74 4.77 -4.04
CA THR A 86 -20.36 4.02 -5.15
C THR A 86 -20.52 4.89 -6.40
N LYS A 87 -20.97 6.15 -6.23
CA LYS A 87 -21.11 7.09 -7.34
C LYS A 87 -19.76 7.49 -7.94
N LEU A 88 -18.75 7.74 -7.12
CA LEU A 88 -17.39 8.04 -7.57
C LEU A 88 -16.78 6.87 -8.34
N ALA A 89 -16.98 5.64 -7.86
CA ALA A 89 -16.55 4.43 -8.57
C ALA A 89 -17.26 4.29 -9.93
N ALA A 90 -18.60 4.41 -9.96
CA ALA A 90 -19.39 4.28 -11.17
C ALA A 90 -19.07 5.34 -12.25
N THR A 91 -18.60 6.51 -11.85
CA THR A 91 -18.18 7.59 -12.77
C THR A 91 -16.71 7.49 -13.18
N GLY A 92 -15.95 6.52 -12.71
CA GLY A 92 -14.51 6.39 -12.95
C GLY A 92 -13.66 7.41 -12.20
N ARG A 93 -14.24 8.24 -11.33
CA ARG A 93 -13.51 9.30 -10.63
C ARG A 93 -12.53 8.73 -9.60
N LEU A 94 -12.87 7.63 -8.92
CA LEU A 94 -11.93 6.95 -8.01
C LEU A 94 -10.71 6.44 -8.77
N ALA A 95 -10.91 5.74 -9.88
CA ALA A 95 -9.81 5.24 -10.70
C ALA A 95 -8.91 6.38 -11.22
N ALA A 96 -9.49 7.53 -11.57
CA ALA A 96 -8.72 8.69 -11.99
C ALA A 96 -7.86 9.27 -10.84
N ILE A 97 -8.38 9.31 -9.61
CA ILE A 97 -7.64 9.75 -8.43
C ILE A 97 -6.50 8.76 -8.09
N GLU A 98 -6.77 7.46 -8.15
CA GLU A 98 -5.74 6.43 -7.95
C GLU A 98 -4.62 6.53 -8.98
N ALA A 99 -4.96 6.70 -10.24
CA ALA A 99 -3.97 6.89 -11.30
C ALA A 99 -3.12 8.14 -11.04
N GLU A 100 -3.75 9.26 -10.73
CA GLU A 100 -3.06 10.52 -10.48
C GLU A 100 -2.12 10.46 -9.28
N TRP A 101 -2.56 9.86 -8.16
CA TRP A 101 -1.83 9.96 -6.87
C TRP A 101 -0.98 8.75 -6.53
N LEU A 102 -1.31 7.58 -7.04
CA LEU A 102 -0.63 6.32 -6.69
C LEU A 102 0.12 5.66 -7.85
N GLN A 103 -0.22 5.98 -9.09
CA GLN A 103 0.42 5.37 -10.26
C GLN A 103 1.28 6.36 -11.03
N ASP A 104 0.67 7.41 -11.59
CA ASP A 104 1.33 8.30 -12.53
C ASP A 104 2.37 9.24 -11.88
N THR A 105 2.10 9.69 -10.64
CA THR A 105 2.97 10.64 -9.94
C THR A 105 4.12 10.01 -9.21
N THR A 106 4.03 8.72 -8.86
CA THR A 106 5.06 8.06 -8.06
C THR A 106 6.26 7.59 -8.87
N GLY A 107 6.09 7.34 -10.16
CA GLY A 107 7.12 6.78 -11.03
C GLY A 107 7.61 5.38 -10.59
N VAL A 108 6.88 4.72 -9.67
CA VAL A 108 7.24 3.41 -9.15
C VAL A 108 6.91 2.33 -10.18
N PRO A 109 7.89 1.54 -10.64
CA PRO A 109 7.66 0.54 -11.67
C PRO A 109 6.81 -0.63 -11.17
N LEU A 110 5.98 -1.19 -12.06
CA LEU A 110 5.28 -2.44 -11.80
C LEU A 110 6.26 -3.62 -11.89
N ILE A 111 6.29 -4.44 -10.84
CA ILE A 111 6.99 -5.73 -10.81
C ILE A 111 6.07 -6.77 -11.45
N LYS A 112 6.60 -7.48 -12.44
CA LYS A 112 5.89 -8.54 -13.17
C LYS A 112 6.34 -9.91 -12.72
#